data_c91f0b5f1af973480da4f2ac23b0d336
#
_entry.id   c91f0b5f1af973480da4f2ac23b0d336
#
_cell.length_a   1.000
_cell.length_b   1.000
_cell.length_c   1.000
_cell.angle_alpha   90.00
_cell.angle_beta   90.00
_cell.angle_gamma   90.00
#
_symmetry.space_group_name_H-M   'P 1'
#
loop_
_entity.id
_entity.type
_entity.pdbx_description
1 polymer ?
#
loop_
_entity_poly.entity_id
_entity_poly.type
_entity_poly.pdbx_seq_one_letter_code
_entity_poly.pdbx_strand_id
1 'polypeptide(L)'
;MVRVDVISNLPAALDALAVGRGRPVLVLVGGAGGMSQEDLSRTGEVLSRQVVPVLARLGAAVVDGGTDSGVMRAIGQARSAAGADFPLIGVAAEGTVSGAEEIEPGHSHVILVPGDSWGDESPWLADVADAVAGPAPSATLVINGGKIAYDDIARSLERHRSVIVLAGTGRTADAIAVAADGDSDGDVDGEDLRARQIAGSPLTRVVDIDDGSALAEMLESILGLSPAAGVDE
;
A
#
# COMPACT_ATOMS: atom_id res chain seq x y z
N MET A 1 -16.16 8.28 7.23
CA MET A 1 -16.33 6.81 7.14
C MET A 1 -17.60 6.50 6.36
N VAL A 2 -17.55 5.55 5.44
CA VAL A 2 -18.70 5.05 4.67
C VAL A 2 -18.63 3.52 4.59
N ARG A 3 -19.78 2.87 4.33
CA ARG A 3 -19.89 1.45 4.05
C ARG A 3 -20.16 1.24 2.56
N VAL A 4 -19.52 0.23 1.97
CA VAL A 4 -19.69 -0.15 0.56
C VAL A 4 -19.88 -1.65 0.47
N ASP A 5 -21.09 -2.10 0.16
CA ASP A 5 -21.43 -3.53 0.11
C ASP A 5 -21.22 -4.16 -1.27
N VAL A 6 -21.21 -3.35 -2.33
CA VAL A 6 -20.98 -3.79 -3.71
C VAL A 6 -20.08 -2.80 -4.44
N ILE A 7 -19.19 -3.35 -5.28
CA ILE A 7 -18.14 -2.56 -5.94
C ILE A 7 -18.72 -1.44 -6.82
N SER A 8 -19.89 -1.61 -7.42
CA SER A 8 -20.56 -0.60 -8.24
C SER A 8 -20.93 0.67 -7.47
N ASN A 9 -21.00 0.61 -6.13
CA ASN A 9 -21.29 1.77 -5.26
C ASN A 9 -20.03 2.55 -4.87
N LEU A 10 -18.84 2.02 -5.18
CA LEU A 10 -17.57 2.65 -4.79
C LEU A 10 -17.42 4.08 -5.33
N PRO A 11 -17.74 4.41 -6.60
CA PRO A 11 -17.66 5.80 -7.08
C PRO A 11 -18.52 6.76 -6.26
N ALA A 12 -19.75 6.37 -5.93
CA ALA A 12 -20.65 7.20 -5.12
C ALA A 12 -20.15 7.36 -3.67
N ALA A 13 -19.53 6.32 -3.11
CA ALA A 13 -18.91 6.37 -1.78
C ALA A 13 -17.71 7.32 -1.74
N LEU A 14 -16.85 7.28 -2.77
CA LEU A 14 -15.72 8.21 -2.89
C LEU A 14 -16.19 9.66 -3.05
N ASP A 15 -17.26 9.89 -3.82
CA ASP A 15 -17.86 11.21 -3.95
C ASP A 15 -18.44 11.71 -2.62
N ALA A 16 -19.13 10.84 -1.86
CA ALA A 16 -19.66 11.15 -0.53
C ALA A 16 -18.58 11.46 0.51
N LEU A 17 -17.40 10.84 0.37
CA LEU A 17 -16.22 11.13 1.18
C LEU A 17 -15.45 12.36 0.70
N ALA A 18 -15.82 12.96 -0.43
CA ALA A 18 -15.09 14.04 -1.09
C ALA A 18 -13.63 13.67 -1.42
N VAL A 19 -13.36 12.39 -1.67
CA VAL A 19 -12.06 11.94 -2.15
C VAL A 19 -11.89 12.38 -3.59
N GLY A 20 -10.96 13.32 -3.83
CA GLY A 20 -10.65 13.75 -5.19
C GLY A 20 -10.04 12.60 -5.99
N ARG A 21 -10.61 12.32 -7.16
CA ARG A 21 -10.13 11.28 -8.09
C ARG A 21 -9.19 11.85 -9.15
N GLY A 22 -8.50 10.97 -9.89
CA GLY A 22 -7.56 11.38 -10.93
C GLY A 22 -6.22 11.88 -10.38
N ARG A 23 -5.77 11.33 -9.26
CA ARG A 23 -4.50 11.65 -8.61
C ARG A 23 -3.61 10.41 -8.48
N PRO A 24 -2.30 10.56 -8.38
CA PRO A 24 -1.43 9.42 -8.11
C PRO A 24 -1.85 8.68 -6.84
N VAL A 25 -1.71 7.36 -6.82
CA VAL A 25 -2.08 6.52 -5.66
C VAL A 25 -0.93 5.61 -5.25
N LEU A 26 -0.62 5.61 -3.97
CA LEU A 26 0.22 4.60 -3.35
C LEU A 26 -0.67 3.63 -2.57
N VAL A 27 -0.66 2.35 -2.95
CA VAL A 27 -1.18 1.27 -2.11
C VAL A 27 -0.10 0.87 -1.13
N LEU A 28 -0.38 0.93 0.15
CA LEU A 28 0.57 0.53 1.19
C LEU A 28 0.18 -0.84 1.73
N VAL A 29 1.01 -1.83 1.43
CA VAL A 29 0.85 -3.22 1.87
C VAL A 29 1.87 -3.50 2.95
N GLY A 30 1.40 -3.93 4.14
CA GLY A 30 2.34 -4.17 5.22
C GLY A 30 1.75 -4.99 6.37
N GLY A 31 2.64 -5.38 7.30
CA GLY A 31 2.23 -6.12 8.47
C GLY A 31 1.49 -5.25 9.48
N ALA A 32 0.30 -5.70 9.90
CA ALA A 32 -0.40 -5.13 11.06
C ALA A 32 0.25 -5.56 12.39
N GLY A 33 0.93 -6.70 12.42
CA GLY A 33 1.60 -7.22 13.60
C GLY A 33 2.88 -7.98 13.25
N GLY A 34 3.66 -8.32 14.29
CA GLY A 34 4.88 -9.12 14.13
C GLY A 34 6.13 -8.33 13.69
N MET A 35 6.07 -7.01 13.68
CA MET A 35 7.26 -6.15 13.60
C MET A 35 7.80 -5.88 15.00
N SER A 36 9.13 -5.90 15.15
CA SER A 36 9.78 -5.46 16.38
C SER A 36 9.59 -3.95 16.58
N GLN A 37 9.80 -3.46 17.80
CA GLN A 37 9.75 -2.02 18.07
C GLN A 37 10.85 -1.25 17.29
N GLU A 38 11.98 -1.88 17.06
CA GLU A 38 13.09 -1.34 16.28
C GLU A 38 12.72 -1.22 14.80
N ASP A 39 12.14 -2.28 14.21
CA ASP A 39 11.68 -2.26 12.81
C ASP A 39 10.57 -1.24 12.58
N LEU A 40 9.64 -1.12 13.54
CA LEU A 40 8.60 -0.08 13.50
C LEU A 40 9.21 1.33 13.52
N SER A 41 10.23 1.55 14.35
CA SER A 41 10.92 2.84 14.41
C SER A 41 11.64 3.17 13.11
N ARG A 42 12.41 2.22 12.55
CA ARG A 42 13.09 2.40 11.24
C ARG A 42 12.08 2.65 10.12
N THR A 43 11.02 1.85 10.06
CA THR A 43 9.94 2.04 9.07
C THR A 43 9.32 3.43 9.21
N GLY A 44 9.01 3.86 10.43
CA GLY A 44 8.46 5.20 10.71
C GLY A 44 9.40 6.33 10.24
N GLU A 45 10.72 6.19 10.42
CA GLU A 45 11.70 7.15 9.91
C GLU A 45 11.71 7.23 8.39
N VAL A 46 11.71 6.09 7.70
CA VAL A 46 11.69 6.03 6.23
C VAL A 46 10.39 6.62 5.69
N LEU A 47 9.25 6.26 6.26
CA LEU A 47 7.96 6.85 5.89
C LEU A 47 7.95 8.37 6.06
N SER A 48 8.44 8.86 7.20
CA SER A 48 8.45 10.30 7.50
C SER A 48 9.39 11.10 6.61
N ARG A 49 10.58 10.56 6.32
CA ARG A 49 11.65 11.31 5.63
C ARG A 49 11.62 11.14 4.12
N GLN A 50 11.15 10.01 3.61
CA GLN A 50 11.26 9.66 2.21
C GLN A 50 9.89 9.54 1.51
N VAL A 51 8.90 8.91 2.15
CA VAL A 51 7.62 8.63 1.49
C VAL A 51 6.66 9.81 1.61
N VAL A 52 6.39 10.29 2.83
CA VAL A 52 5.43 11.38 3.08
C VAL A 52 5.75 12.66 2.30
N PRO A 53 7.02 13.14 2.22
CA PRO A 53 7.34 14.34 1.45
C PRO A 53 7.07 14.18 -0.06
N VAL A 54 7.31 13.01 -0.63
CA VAL A 54 7.02 12.71 -2.03
C VAL A 54 5.51 12.73 -2.28
N LEU A 55 4.74 12.03 -1.44
CA LEU A 55 3.28 11.97 -1.56
C LEU A 55 2.63 13.36 -1.43
N ALA A 56 3.08 14.15 -0.47
CA ALA A 56 2.58 15.51 -0.26
C ALA A 56 2.86 16.41 -1.48
N ARG A 57 4.08 16.36 -2.03
CA ARG A 57 4.45 17.15 -3.21
C ARG A 57 3.66 16.75 -4.46
N LEU A 58 3.38 15.46 -4.64
CA LEU A 58 2.64 14.94 -5.79
C LEU A 58 1.12 15.05 -5.61
N GLY A 59 0.63 15.41 -4.43
CA GLY A 59 -0.79 15.38 -4.11
C GLY A 59 -1.39 13.97 -4.22
N ALA A 60 -0.56 12.94 -4.01
CA ALA A 60 -0.95 11.55 -4.12
C ALA A 60 -1.88 11.13 -2.97
N ALA A 61 -2.71 10.10 -3.20
CA ALA A 61 -3.44 9.45 -2.12
C ALA A 61 -2.72 8.18 -1.67
N VAL A 62 -2.96 7.76 -0.43
CA VAL A 62 -2.57 6.45 0.09
C VAL A 62 -3.81 5.61 0.33
N VAL A 63 -3.76 4.33 -0.02
CA VAL A 63 -4.80 3.33 0.26
C VAL A 63 -4.14 2.18 1.02
N ASP A 64 -4.67 1.85 2.19
CA ASP A 64 -4.18 0.75 3.03
C ASP A 64 -5.30 0.09 3.85
N GLY A 65 -4.96 -0.81 4.77
CA GLY A 65 -5.92 -1.51 5.64
C GLY A 65 -6.58 -0.67 6.75
N GLY A 66 -6.15 0.55 6.98
CA GLY A 66 -6.77 1.52 7.89
C GLY A 66 -6.69 1.24 9.38
N THR A 67 -6.14 0.10 9.82
CA THR A 67 -6.16 -0.30 11.23
C THR A 67 -5.03 0.35 12.04
N ASP A 68 -5.27 0.60 13.34
CA ASP A 68 -4.28 1.21 14.22
C ASP A 68 -3.20 0.22 14.66
N SER A 69 -2.46 -0.28 13.68
CA SER A 69 -1.39 -1.26 13.92
C SER A 69 -0.33 -1.22 12.82
N GLY A 70 0.89 -1.66 13.15
CA GLY A 70 1.98 -1.87 12.21
C GLY A 70 2.24 -0.70 11.27
N VAL A 71 2.29 -1.00 9.98
CA VAL A 71 2.65 -0.03 8.93
C VAL A 71 1.56 1.03 8.74
N MET A 72 0.27 0.69 8.93
CA MET A 72 -0.84 1.65 8.86
C MET A 72 -0.74 2.71 9.94
N ARG A 73 -0.41 2.30 11.18
CA ARG A 73 -0.11 3.25 12.26
C ARG A 73 1.09 4.13 11.92
N ALA A 74 2.14 3.55 11.36
CA ALA A 74 3.36 4.30 11.05
C ALA A 74 3.12 5.39 9.99
N ILE A 75 2.36 5.10 8.92
CA ILE A 75 2.06 6.11 7.89
C ILE A 75 1.11 7.20 8.40
N GLY A 76 0.09 6.84 9.21
CA GLY A 76 -0.80 7.81 9.82
C GLY A 76 -0.07 8.78 10.74
N GLN A 77 0.82 8.26 11.60
CA GLN A 77 1.67 9.08 12.46
C GLN A 77 2.63 9.96 11.67
N ALA A 78 3.30 9.40 10.65
CA ALA A 78 4.22 10.16 9.80
C ALA A 78 3.51 11.31 9.05
N ARG A 79 2.33 11.03 8.48
CA ARG A 79 1.48 12.03 7.85
C ARG A 79 1.06 13.15 8.80
N SER A 80 0.58 12.77 9.99
CA SER A 80 0.14 13.72 11.02
C SER A 80 1.29 14.59 11.54
N ALA A 81 2.46 13.99 11.80
CA ALA A 81 3.64 14.70 12.26
C ALA A 81 4.18 15.71 11.22
N ALA A 82 4.05 15.40 9.93
CA ALA A 82 4.43 16.29 8.84
C ALA A 82 3.39 17.38 8.56
N GLY A 83 2.21 17.35 9.17
CA GLY A 83 1.09 18.24 8.84
C GLY A 83 0.62 18.06 7.38
N ALA A 84 0.84 16.89 6.80
CA ALA A 84 0.46 16.60 5.44
C ALA A 84 -1.05 16.36 5.31
N ASP A 85 -1.64 16.79 4.18
CA ASP A 85 -3.09 16.79 3.95
C ASP A 85 -3.55 15.84 2.83
N PHE A 86 -2.63 15.08 2.22
CA PHE A 86 -3.00 14.09 1.22
C PHE A 86 -4.00 13.07 1.77
N PRO A 87 -4.94 12.56 0.94
CA PRO A 87 -5.89 11.55 1.38
C PRO A 87 -5.18 10.28 1.83
N LEU A 88 -5.45 9.85 3.07
CA LEU A 88 -5.07 8.56 3.63
C LEU A 88 -6.37 7.78 3.84
N ILE A 89 -6.56 6.72 3.05
CA ILE A 89 -7.82 6.00 2.89
C ILE A 89 -7.64 4.59 3.44
N GLY A 90 -8.26 4.31 4.57
CA GLY A 90 -8.32 2.96 5.12
C GLY A 90 -9.46 2.16 4.50
N VAL A 91 -9.18 0.93 4.10
CA VAL A 91 -10.17 -0.04 3.63
C VAL A 91 -10.14 -1.23 4.57
N ALA A 92 -11.22 -1.47 5.31
CA ALA A 92 -11.27 -2.52 6.31
C ALA A 92 -12.51 -3.39 6.17
N ALA A 93 -12.35 -4.70 6.38
CA ALA A 93 -13.48 -5.61 6.48
C ALA A 93 -14.29 -5.32 7.75
N GLU A 94 -15.61 -5.17 7.61
CA GLU A 94 -16.49 -4.71 8.68
C GLU A 94 -16.41 -5.58 9.94
N GLY A 95 -16.35 -6.89 9.80
CA GLY A 95 -16.27 -7.82 10.91
C GLY A 95 -14.94 -7.86 11.64
N THR A 96 -13.88 -7.22 11.07
CA THR A 96 -12.56 -7.14 11.73
C THR A 96 -12.37 -5.85 12.52
N VAL A 97 -13.32 -4.91 12.46
CA VAL A 97 -13.27 -3.62 13.15
C VAL A 97 -14.44 -3.52 14.11
N SER A 98 -14.17 -3.64 15.40
CA SER A 98 -15.20 -3.60 16.46
C SER A 98 -15.63 -2.19 16.83
N GLY A 99 -14.83 -1.18 16.45
CA GLY A 99 -15.09 0.23 16.76
C GLY A 99 -14.12 1.19 16.09
N ALA A 100 -14.42 2.49 16.20
CA ALA A 100 -13.60 3.54 15.61
C ALA A 100 -12.19 3.60 16.22
N GLU A 101 -12.00 3.08 17.42
CA GLU A 101 -10.71 3.01 18.13
C GLU A 101 -9.71 2.03 17.48
N GLU A 102 -10.19 1.12 16.66
CA GLU A 102 -9.34 0.19 15.90
C GLU A 102 -8.88 0.77 14.55
N ILE A 103 -9.43 1.91 14.16
CA ILE A 103 -8.99 2.66 12.99
C ILE A 103 -7.89 3.64 13.40
N GLU A 104 -6.82 3.68 12.65
CA GLU A 104 -5.71 4.60 12.89
C GLU A 104 -6.19 6.06 12.73
N PRO A 105 -6.01 6.92 13.76
CA PRO A 105 -6.65 8.24 13.81
C PRO A 105 -6.14 9.26 12.78
N GLY A 106 -4.98 9.02 12.16
CA GLY A 106 -4.45 9.85 11.07
C GLY A 106 -5.12 9.60 9.71
N HIS A 107 -5.98 8.55 9.60
CA HIS A 107 -6.73 8.29 8.38
C HIS A 107 -7.81 9.35 8.16
N SER A 108 -7.71 10.01 7.00
CA SER A 108 -8.69 11.04 6.62
C SER A 108 -10.02 10.45 6.15
N HIS A 109 -9.98 9.24 5.58
CA HIS A 109 -11.13 8.55 5.00
C HIS A 109 -11.10 7.07 5.37
N VAL A 110 -12.27 6.47 5.59
CA VAL A 110 -12.41 5.04 5.89
C VAL A 110 -13.57 4.47 5.08
N ILE A 111 -13.32 3.35 4.43
CA ILE A 111 -14.28 2.57 3.67
C ILE A 111 -14.40 1.21 4.36
N LEU A 112 -15.57 0.91 4.88
CA LEU A 112 -15.88 -0.42 5.41
C LEU A 112 -16.49 -1.28 4.30
N VAL A 113 -15.97 -2.49 4.16
CA VAL A 113 -16.34 -3.43 3.12
C VAL A 113 -16.85 -4.74 3.74
N PRO A 114 -17.64 -5.55 3.02
CA PRO A 114 -18.07 -6.84 3.52
C PRO A 114 -16.88 -7.76 3.82
N GLY A 115 -16.94 -8.45 4.95
CA GLY A 115 -15.96 -9.43 5.37
C GLY A 115 -15.94 -9.58 6.89
N ASP A 116 -15.62 -10.78 7.36
CA ASP A 116 -15.55 -11.14 8.77
C ASP A 116 -14.13 -11.54 9.18
N SER A 117 -13.20 -11.56 8.23
CA SER A 117 -11.83 -12.02 8.42
C SER A 117 -10.82 -11.06 7.80
N TRP A 118 -9.63 -11.01 8.39
CA TRP A 118 -8.48 -10.31 7.82
C TRP A 118 -8.15 -10.86 6.43
N GLY A 119 -8.05 -9.98 5.44
CA GLY A 119 -7.82 -10.31 4.03
C GLY A 119 -9.07 -10.23 3.16
N ASP A 120 -10.28 -10.20 3.74
CA ASP A 120 -11.51 -10.01 2.98
C ASP A 120 -11.56 -8.62 2.31
N GLU A 121 -10.82 -7.66 2.83
CA GLU A 121 -10.62 -6.32 2.26
C GLU A 121 -9.66 -6.28 1.06
N SER A 122 -8.80 -7.28 0.86
CA SER A 122 -7.76 -7.27 -0.18
C SER A 122 -8.26 -6.98 -1.60
N PRO A 123 -9.37 -7.56 -2.09
CA PRO A 123 -9.94 -7.18 -3.38
C PRO A 123 -10.32 -5.72 -3.46
N TRP A 124 -10.88 -5.20 -2.38
CA TRP A 124 -11.37 -3.83 -2.31
C TRP A 124 -10.25 -2.79 -2.27
N LEU A 125 -9.10 -3.11 -1.65
CA LEU A 125 -7.92 -2.25 -1.66
C LEU A 125 -7.50 -1.91 -3.10
N ALA A 126 -7.42 -2.93 -3.96
CA ALA A 126 -7.06 -2.75 -5.36
C ALA A 126 -8.10 -1.91 -6.12
N ASP A 127 -9.40 -2.17 -5.90
CA ASP A 127 -10.51 -1.48 -6.56
C ASP A 127 -10.63 -0.02 -6.10
N VAL A 128 -10.44 0.27 -4.80
CA VAL A 128 -10.40 1.64 -4.26
C VAL A 128 -9.23 2.41 -4.88
N ALA A 129 -8.05 1.80 -4.94
CA ALA A 129 -6.88 2.42 -5.54
C ALA A 129 -7.13 2.79 -7.02
N ASP A 130 -7.71 1.88 -7.80
CA ASP A 130 -8.04 2.13 -9.21
C ASP A 130 -9.10 3.23 -9.35
N ALA A 131 -10.14 3.20 -8.52
CA ALA A 131 -11.21 4.19 -8.56
C ALA A 131 -10.74 5.60 -8.19
N VAL A 132 -9.75 5.72 -7.29
CA VAL A 132 -9.13 7.00 -6.92
C VAL A 132 -8.13 7.44 -7.99
N ALA A 133 -7.28 6.54 -8.47
CA ALA A 133 -6.27 6.86 -9.48
C ALA A 133 -6.90 7.24 -10.82
N GLY A 134 -7.90 6.51 -11.30
CA GLY A 134 -8.40 6.68 -12.66
C GLY A 134 -7.25 6.52 -13.66
N PRO A 135 -6.98 7.52 -14.53
CA PRO A 135 -5.87 7.48 -15.47
C PRO A 135 -4.51 7.88 -14.86
N ALA A 136 -4.49 8.34 -13.61
CA ALA A 136 -3.24 8.73 -12.95
C ALA A 136 -2.42 7.49 -12.53
N PRO A 137 -1.10 7.62 -12.39
CA PRO A 137 -0.24 6.52 -12.03
C PRO A 137 -0.52 5.98 -10.63
N SER A 138 -0.27 4.69 -10.44
CA SER A 138 -0.34 4.05 -9.12
C SER A 138 0.82 3.09 -8.89
N ALA A 139 1.23 2.95 -7.64
CA ALA A 139 2.25 2.03 -7.19
C ALA A 139 1.81 1.31 -5.91
N THR A 140 2.44 0.19 -5.62
CA THR A 140 2.31 -0.51 -4.34
C THR A 140 3.64 -0.51 -3.64
N LEU A 141 3.68 -0.09 -2.38
CA LEU A 141 4.84 -0.19 -1.49
C LEU A 141 4.60 -1.31 -0.49
N VAL A 142 5.51 -2.27 -0.45
CA VAL A 142 5.46 -3.44 0.43
C VAL A 142 6.47 -3.27 1.55
N ILE A 143 5.99 -3.29 2.80
CA ILE A 143 6.81 -3.15 4.00
C ILE A 143 6.49 -4.31 4.96
N ASN A 144 7.45 -5.15 5.27
CA ASN A 144 7.24 -6.34 6.11
C ASN A 144 6.21 -7.30 5.49
N GLY A 145 4.98 -7.33 6.00
CA GLY A 145 3.89 -8.14 5.46
C GLY A 145 3.73 -9.50 6.15
N GLY A 146 2.72 -10.22 5.73
CA GLY A 146 2.38 -11.57 6.15
C GLY A 146 1.72 -12.31 4.99
N LYS A 147 1.00 -13.41 5.29
CA LYS A 147 0.37 -14.23 4.24
C LYS A 147 -0.59 -13.44 3.35
N ILE A 148 -1.36 -12.52 3.93
CA ILE A 148 -2.32 -11.66 3.21
C ILE A 148 -1.58 -10.71 2.25
N ALA A 149 -0.40 -10.24 2.63
CA ALA A 149 0.38 -9.34 1.78
C ALA A 149 0.70 -9.94 0.40
N TYR A 150 0.87 -11.26 0.30
CA TYR A 150 1.05 -11.92 -1.00
C TYR A 150 -0.16 -11.76 -1.91
N ASP A 151 -1.38 -11.79 -1.34
CA ASP A 151 -2.61 -11.62 -2.10
C ASP A 151 -2.78 -10.17 -2.56
N ASP A 152 -2.48 -9.21 -1.68
CA ASP A 152 -2.51 -7.77 -2.02
C ASP A 152 -1.52 -7.44 -3.14
N ILE A 153 -0.30 -8.00 -3.08
CA ILE A 153 0.74 -7.81 -4.09
C ILE A 153 0.30 -8.45 -5.42
N ALA A 154 -0.22 -9.69 -5.38
CA ALA A 154 -0.68 -10.37 -6.59
C ALA A 154 -1.78 -9.56 -7.29
N ARG A 155 -2.76 -9.03 -6.55
CA ARG A 155 -3.81 -8.15 -7.09
C ARG A 155 -3.25 -6.86 -7.68
N SER A 156 -2.22 -6.29 -7.06
CA SER A 156 -1.53 -5.12 -7.60
C SER A 156 -0.87 -5.41 -8.94
N LEU A 157 -0.20 -6.56 -9.06
CA LEU A 157 0.43 -7.00 -10.31
C LEU A 157 -0.61 -7.31 -11.40
N GLU A 158 -1.75 -7.95 -11.05
CA GLU A 158 -2.88 -8.19 -11.96
C GLU A 158 -3.46 -6.89 -12.53
N ARG A 159 -3.40 -5.80 -11.77
CA ARG A 159 -3.80 -4.44 -12.19
C ARG A 159 -2.67 -3.65 -12.86
N HIS A 160 -1.58 -4.31 -13.24
CA HIS A 160 -0.40 -3.71 -13.87
C HIS A 160 0.24 -2.59 -13.05
N ARG A 161 0.07 -2.63 -11.73
CA ARG A 161 0.64 -1.65 -10.81
C ARG A 161 2.08 -2.03 -10.47
N SER A 162 2.98 -1.04 -10.54
CA SER A 162 4.36 -1.22 -10.09
C SER A 162 4.41 -1.55 -8.60
N VAL A 163 5.22 -2.53 -8.23
CA VAL A 163 5.41 -2.98 -6.86
C VAL A 163 6.82 -2.64 -6.42
N ILE A 164 6.95 -1.89 -5.33
CA ILE A 164 8.21 -1.56 -4.67
C ILE A 164 8.26 -2.36 -3.39
N VAL A 165 9.25 -3.20 -3.24
CA VAL A 165 9.48 -4.03 -2.04
C VAL A 165 10.60 -3.41 -1.23
N LEU A 166 10.30 -3.04 0.02
CA LEU A 166 11.28 -2.47 0.94
C LEU A 166 11.97 -3.60 1.71
N ALA A 167 13.14 -4.01 1.22
CA ALA A 167 13.97 -5.04 1.83
C ALA A 167 14.53 -4.57 3.18
N GLY A 168 14.82 -5.50 4.08
CA GLY A 168 15.29 -5.21 5.43
C GLY A 168 14.17 -4.85 6.40
N THR A 169 12.90 -5.10 6.00
CA THR A 169 11.72 -4.89 6.84
C THR A 169 11.11 -6.18 7.40
N GLY A 170 11.66 -7.33 7.00
CA GLY A 170 11.27 -8.66 7.47
C GLY A 170 10.17 -9.34 6.66
N ARG A 171 9.96 -10.61 6.94
CA ARG A 171 8.84 -11.45 6.47
C ARG A 171 8.67 -11.47 4.95
N THR A 172 7.46 -11.15 4.43
CA THR A 172 7.12 -11.20 3.00
C THR A 172 8.02 -10.30 2.15
N ALA A 173 8.34 -9.11 2.62
CA ALA A 173 9.22 -8.19 1.89
C ALA A 173 10.63 -8.79 1.72
N ASP A 174 11.20 -9.34 2.79
CA ASP A 174 12.54 -9.95 2.73
C ASP A 174 12.54 -11.27 1.96
N ALA A 175 11.47 -12.07 2.06
CA ALA A 175 11.34 -13.28 1.25
C ALA A 175 11.33 -12.97 -0.27
N ILE A 176 10.64 -11.90 -0.67
CA ILE A 176 10.65 -11.44 -2.07
C ILE A 176 12.02 -10.89 -2.46
N ALA A 177 12.69 -10.14 -1.58
CA ALA A 177 14.03 -9.61 -1.83
C ALA A 177 15.06 -10.71 -2.03
N VAL A 178 15.10 -11.73 -1.15
CA VAL A 178 15.96 -12.91 -1.28
C VAL A 178 15.68 -13.67 -2.59
N ALA A 179 14.40 -13.82 -2.95
CA ALA A 179 14.03 -14.46 -4.21
C ALA A 179 14.48 -13.66 -5.45
N ALA A 180 14.54 -12.32 -5.37
CA ALA A 180 15.02 -11.45 -6.44
C ALA A 180 16.54 -11.58 -6.65
N ASP A 181 17.30 -11.80 -5.59
CA ASP A 181 18.75 -11.99 -5.64
C ASP A 181 19.18 -13.39 -6.16
N GLY A 182 18.22 -14.30 -6.34
CA GLY A 182 18.50 -15.66 -6.87
C GLY A 182 19.04 -16.63 -5.83
N ASP A 183 19.08 -16.28 -4.56
CA ASP A 183 19.76 -17.01 -3.47
C ASP A 183 18.90 -18.14 -2.87
N SER A 184 17.90 -18.63 -3.56
CA SER A 184 16.93 -19.60 -3.05
C SER A 184 17.20 -21.03 -3.59
N ASP A 185 18.30 -21.65 -3.16
CA ASP A 185 18.62 -23.08 -3.36
C ASP A 185 18.08 -23.92 -2.17
N GLY A 186 16.79 -24.26 -2.18
CA GLY A 186 16.18 -25.08 -1.14
C GLY A 186 14.88 -25.74 -1.55
N ASP A 187 14.38 -26.62 -0.69
CA ASP A 187 13.06 -27.23 -0.83
C ASP A 187 11.99 -26.12 -0.73
N VAL A 188 11.27 -25.88 -1.84
CA VAL A 188 10.44 -24.68 -2.03
C VAL A 188 9.06 -24.94 -1.42
N ASP A 189 8.73 -24.25 -0.35
CA ASP A 189 7.36 -24.22 0.16
C ASP A 189 6.46 -23.30 -0.68
N GLY A 190 5.16 -23.24 -0.35
CA GLY A 190 4.21 -22.45 -1.12
C GLY A 190 4.42 -20.94 -0.99
N GLU A 191 5.02 -20.47 0.11
CA GLU A 191 5.33 -19.03 0.32
C GLU A 191 6.57 -18.64 -0.50
N ASP A 192 7.59 -19.46 -0.55
CA ASP A 192 8.77 -19.28 -1.39
C ASP A 192 8.40 -19.21 -2.87
N LEU A 193 7.47 -20.07 -3.32
CA LEU A 193 7.00 -20.03 -4.70
C LEU A 193 6.32 -18.70 -5.04
N ARG A 194 5.49 -18.19 -4.15
CA ARG A 194 4.83 -16.88 -4.31
C ARG A 194 5.84 -15.74 -4.33
N ALA A 195 6.81 -15.76 -3.42
CA ALA A 195 7.90 -14.78 -3.39
C ALA A 195 8.67 -14.75 -4.72
N ARG A 196 9.03 -15.92 -5.28
CA ARG A 196 9.73 -16.03 -6.58
C ARG A 196 8.87 -15.50 -7.73
N GLN A 197 7.56 -15.79 -7.75
CA GLN A 197 6.66 -15.29 -8.78
C GLN A 197 6.57 -13.76 -8.76
N ILE A 198 6.49 -13.17 -7.57
CA ILE A 198 6.46 -11.72 -7.40
C ILE A 198 7.79 -11.11 -7.79
N ALA A 199 8.91 -11.66 -7.30
CA ALA A 199 10.25 -11.19 -7.62
C ALA A 199 10.55 -11.23 -9.11
N GLY A 200 10.08 -12.26 -9.81
CA GLY A 200 10.24 -12.43 -11.27
C GLY A 200 9.37 -11.50 -12.13
N SER A 201 8.45 -10.75 -11.54
CA SER A 201 7.61 -9.81 -12.28
C SER A 201 8.42 -8.59 -12.76
N PRO A 202 8.30 -8.17 -14.04
CA PRO A 202 8.95 -6.97 -14.54
C PRO A 202 8.44 -5.68 -13.87
N LEU A 203 7.33 -5.75 -13.15
CA LEU A 203 6.75 -4.63 -12.40
C LEU A 203 7.29 -4.54 -10.96
N THR A 204 8.03 -5.55 -10.50
CA THR A 204 8.59 -5.57 -9.14
C THR A 204 9.98 -4.94 -9.12
N ARG A 205 10.21 -4.11 -8.13
CA ARG A 205 11.51 -3.50 -7.80
C ARG A 205 11.78 -3.70 -6.32
N VAL A 206 13.02 -4.00 -5.96
CA VAL A 206 13.47 -4.14 -4.57
C VAL A 206 14.36 -2.95 -4.25
N VAL A 207 14.14 -2.35 -3.09
CA VAL A 207 14.95 -1.26 -2.54
C VAL A 207 15.25 -1.60 -1.08
N ASP A 208 16.50 -1.44 -0.66
CA ASP A 208 16.87 -1.62 0.73
C ASP A 208 16.36 -0.48 1.61
N ILE A 209 15.91 -0.78 2.83
CA ILE A 209 15.40 0.22 3.78
C ILE A 209 16.46 1.29 4.13
N ASP A 210 17.73 0.94 4.03
CA ASP A 210 18.83 1.87 4.30
C ASP A 210 19.12 2.80 3.11
N ASP A 211 18.58 2.50 1.91
CA ASP A 211 18.63 3.38 0.73
C ASP A 211 17.32 4.16 0.53
N GLY A 212 17.00 5.01 1.52
CA GLY A 212 15.80 5.83 1.46
C GLY A 212 15.78 6.81 0.30
N SER A 213 16.94 7.24 -0.21
CA SER A 213 17.01 8.12 -1.40
C SER A 213 16.54 7.40 -2.65
N ALA A 214 16.96 6.15 -2.86
CA ALA A 214 16.48 5.34 -3.98
C ALA A 214 14.97 5.09 -3.91
N LEU A 215 14.42 4.89 -2.70
CA LEU A 215 12.98 4.75 -2.50
C LEU A 215 12.22 6.03 -2.93
N ALA A 216 12.69 7.20 -2.48
CA ALA A 216 12.05 8.47 -2.82
C ALA A 216 12.10 8.74 -4.35
N GLU A 217 13.26 8.55 -4.97
CA GLU A 217 13.43 8.70 -6.42
C GLU A 217 12.54 7.74 -7.22
N MET A 218 12.42 6.49 -6.78
CA MET A 218 11.56 5.50 -7.42
C MET A 218 10.08 5.86 -7.32
N LEU A 219 9.63 6.31 -6.14
CA LEU A 219 8.27 6.79 -5.96
C LEU A 219 7.98 8.01 -6.83
N GLU A 220 8.90 8.97 -6.91
CA GLU A 220 8.78 10.14 -7.79
C GLU A 220 8.73 9.73 -9.27
N SER A 221 9.58 8.81 -9.67
CA SER A 221 9.61 8.32 -11.06
C SER A 221 8.32 7.64 -11.48
N ILE A 222 7.72 6.84 -10.59
CA ILE A 222 6.50 6.10 -10.91
C ILE A 222 5.26 6.99 -10.77
N LEU A 223 5.11 7.67 -9.62
CA LEU A 223 3.90 8.42 -9.29
C LEU A 223 3.87 9.83 -9.92
N GLY A 224 5.03 10.37 -10.31
CA GLY A 224 5.15 11.67 -10.97
C GLY A 224 4.91 11.64 -12.47
N LEU A 225 4.66 10.47 -13.07
CA LEU A 225 4.31 10.37 -14.49
C LEU A 225 3.00 11.10 -14.76
N SER A 226 3.01 12.06 -15.66
CA SER A 226 1.76 12.62 -16.17
C SER A 226 0.98 11.52 -16.91
N PRO A 227 -0.36 11.43 -16.74
CA PRO A 227 -1.15 10.55 -17.57
C PRO A 227 -0.85 10.89 -19.03
N ALA A 228 -0.56 9.89 -19.84
CA ALA A 228 -0.31 10.07 -21.26
C ALA A 228 -1.48 10.89 -21.83
N ALA A 229 -1.18 12.06 -22.41
CA ALA A 229 -2.18 12.85 -23.10
C ALA A 229 -2.84 11.92 -24.14
N GLY A 230 -4.15 11.70 -23.97
CA GLY A 230 -4.90 10.83 -24.87
C GLY A 230 -4.57 11.20 -26.31
N VAL A 231 -4.18 10.22 -27.09
CA VAL A 231 -4.07 10.36 -28.54
C VAL A 231 -5.53 10.43 -28.99
N ASP A 232 -6.01 11.65 -29.20
CA ASP A 232 -7.28 11.87 -29.90
C ASP A 232 -7.13 11.29 -31.32
N GLU A 233 -7.75 10.16 -31.59
CA GLU A 233 -8.08 9.69 -32.92
C GLU A 233 -9.50 10.05 -33.30
#